data_6452fba3b927fd65f72ca355b5bfdd35
#
_entry.id   6452fba3b927fd65f72ca355b5bfdd35
#
_cell.length_a   1.000
_cell.length_b   1.000
_cell.length_c   1.000
_cell.angle_alpha   90.00
_cell.angle_beta   90.00
_cell.angle_gamma   90.00
#
_symmetry.space_group_name_H-M   'P 1'
#
loop_
_entity.id
_entity.type
_entity.pdbx_description
1 polymer ?
#
loop_
_entity_poly.entity_id
_entity_poly.type
_entity_poly.pdbx_seq_one_letter_code
_entity_poly.pdbx_strand_id
1 'polypeptide(L)' 'MDKYVCGICGYVYDPEVGDPDNGVEPGTAWEDVPEDWVCPLCSVGKDSFSPAE' A
#
# COMPACT_ATOMS: atom_id res chain seq x y z
N MET A 1 11.30 6.08 -3.05
CA MET A 1 10.78 4.84 -2.45
C MET A 1 9.92 4.11 -3.49
N ASP A 2 9.94 2.80 -3.44
CA ASP A 2 9.26 2.01 -4.46
C ASP A 2 7.76 1.98 -4.26
N LYS A 3 7.04 2.08 -5.36
CA LYS A 3 5.58 1.93 -5.34
C LYS A 3 5.21 0.46 -5.40
N TYR A 4 4.06 0.12 -4.85
CA TYR A 4 3.55 -1.24 -4.87
C TYR A 4 2.13 -1.23 -5.40
N VAL A 5 1.78 -2.26 -6.16
CA VAL A 5 0.48 -2.36 -6.82
C VAL A 5 -0.28 -3.58 -6.31
N CYS A 6 -1.56 -3.38 -6.04
CA CYS A 6 -2.44 -4.48 -5.66
C CYS A 6 -2.69 -5.36 -6.89
N GLY A 7 -2.39 -6.66 -6.78
CA GLY A 7 -2.58 -7.61 -7.87
C GLY A 7 -4.04 -7.95 -8.15
N ILE A 8 -4.97 -7.46 -7.33
CA ILE A 8 -6.39 -7.80 -7.45
C ILE A 8 -7.15 -6.65 -8.14
N CYS A 9 -6.99 -5.42 -7.65
CA CYS A 9 -7.77 -4.29 -8.16
C CYS A 9 -6.93 -3.21 -8.85
N GLY A 10 -5.60 -3.31 -8.77
CA GLY A 10 -4.71 -2.34 -9.42
C GLY A 10 -4.44 -1.08 -8.62
N TYR A 11 -4.87 -1.02 -7.35
CA TYR A 11 -4.55 0.11 -6.49
C TYR A 11 -3.04 0.24 -6.34
N VAL A 12 -2.50 1.46 -6.44
CA VAL A 12 -1.07 1.69 -6.28
C VAL A 12 -0.82 2.38 -4.94
N TYR A 13 -0.02 1.74 -4.09
CA TYR A 13 0.47 2.37 -2.87
C TYR A 13 1.70 3.20 -3.23
N ASP A 14 1.60 4.51 -3.10
CA ASP A 14 2.71 5.44 -3.32
C ASP A 14 3.22 5.88 -1.95
N PRO A 15 4.47 5.51 -1.57
CA PRO A 15 5.00 5.89 -0.26
C PRO A 15 5.01 7.39 0.01
N GLU A 16 5.13 8.21 -1.02
CA GLU A 16 5.13 9.66 -0.85
C GLU A 16 3.75 10.21 -0.49
N VAL A 17 2.71 9.49 -0.87
CA VAL A 17 1.32 9.86 -0.58
C VAL A 17 0.81 9.16 0.68
N GLY A 18 1.23 7.92 0.88
CA GLY A 18 0.74 7.10 1.98
C GLY A 18 -0.74 6.76 1.84
N ASP A 19 -1.37 6.50 2.96
CA ASP A 19 -2.80 6.25 3.03
C ASP A 19 -3.32 6.81 4.36
N PRO A 20 -3.32 8.14 4.51
CA PRO A 20 -3.65 8.75 5.82
C PRO A 20 -5.05 8.42 6.30
N ASP A 21 -5.99 8.16 5.40
CA ASP A 21 -7.35 7.78 5.79
C ASP A 21 -7.38 6.44 6.52
N ASN A 22 -6.34 5.63 6.36
CA ASN A 22 -6.24 4.33 7.00
C ASN A 22 -5.02 4.24 7.92
N GLY A 23 -4.51 5.38 8.36
CA GLY A 23 -3.47 5.44 9.37
C GLY A 23 -2.04 5.29 8.86
N VAL A 24 -1.82 5.44 7.56
CA VAL A 24 -0.48 5.36 6.96
C VAL A 24 -0.07 6.75 6.50
N GLU A 25 0.84 7.37 7.23
CA GLU A 25 1.26 8.74 6.94
C GLU A 25 2.03 8.83 5.62
N PRO A 26 1.95 9.99 4.91
CA PRO A 26 2.83 10.24 3.76
C PRO A 26 4.30 10.10 4.16
N GLY A 27 5.09 9.49 3.30
CA GLY A 27 6.49 9.25 3.58
C GLY A 27 6.77 7.89 4.22
N THR A 28 5.75 7.05 4.40
CA THR A 28 5.92 5.71 4.97
C THR A 28 6.36 4.74 3.87
N ALA A 29 7.54 4.15 4.04
CA ALA A 29 8.02 3.12 3.12
C ALA A 29 7.14 1.87 3.22
N TRP A 30 7.10 1.08 2.15
CA TRP A 30 6.25 -0.12 2.11
C TRP A 30 6.51 -1.06 3.28
N GLU A 31 7.78 -1.28 3.63
CA GLU A 31 8.13 -2.17 4.73
C GLU A 31 7.69 -1.65 6.10
N ASP A 32 7.40 -0.35 6.19
CA ASP A 32 6.94 0.26 7.43
C ASP A 32 5.41 0.30 7.52
N VAL A 33 4.72 -0.05 6.45
CA VAL A 33 3.26 -0.15 6.46
C VAL A 33 2.86 -1.31 7.39
N PRO A 34 1.90 -1.10 8.32
CA PRO A 34 1.49 -2.16 9.24
C PRO A 34 1.08 -3.44 8.51
N GLU A 35 1.39 -4.58 9.12
CA GLU A 35 1.05 -5.88 8.54
C GLU A 35 -0.46 -6.09 8.40
N ASP A 36 -1.25 -5.44 9.23
CA ASP A 36 -2.70 -5.55 9.18
C ASP A 36 -3.37 -4.51 8.27
N TRP A 37 -2.57 -3.66 7.62
CA TRP A 37 -3.10 -2.74 6.62
C TRP A 37 -3.61 -3.53 5.41
N VAL A 38 -4.71 -3.08 4.84
CA VAL A 38 -5.31 -3.73 3.67
C VAL A 38 -5.55 -2.70 2.58
N CYS A 39 -5.70 -3.21 1.36
CA CYS A 39 -6.00 -2.34 0.21
C CYS A 39 -7.30 -1.58 0.48
N PRO A 40 -7.29 -0.23 0.33
CA PRO A 40 -8.48 0.57 0.60
C PRO A 40 -9.60 0.37 -0.42
N LEU A 41 -9.30 -0.26 -1.55
CA LEU A 41 -10.30 -0.48 -2.61
C LEU A 41 -10.92 -1.88 -2.56
N CYS A 42 -10.11 -2.92 -2.30
CA CYS A 42 -10.62 -4.30 -2.34
C CYS A 42 -10.37 -5.09 -1.06
N SER A 43 -9.70 -4.49 -0.08
CA SER A 43 -9.51 -5.06 1.25
C SER A 43 -8.62 -6.31 1.32
N VAL A 44 -7.81 -6.57 0.31
CA VAL A 44 -6.83 -7.67 0.40
C VAL A 44 -5.62 -7.21 1.20
N GLY A 45 -4.89 -8.15 1.78
CA GLY A 45 -3.72 -7.85 2.59
C GLY A 45 -2.49 -7.48 1.75
N LYS A 46 -1.41 -7.12 2.44
CA LYS A 46 -0.16 -6.71 1.79
C LYS A 46 0.43 -7.80 0.90
N ASP A 47 0.17 -9.06 1.20
CA ASP A 47 0.71 -10.18 0.44
C ASP A 47 0.17 -10.27 -0.99
N SER A 48 -0.89 -9.52 -1.29
CA SER A 48 -1.41 -9.42 -2.66
C SER A 48 -0.77 -8.30 -3.46
N PHE A 49 0.13 -7.55 -2.86
CA PHE A 49 0.83 -6.45 -3.51
C PHE A 49 2.18 -6.90 -4.03
N SER A 50 2.62 -6.28 -5.11
CA SER A 50 3.95 -6.50 -5.66
C SER A 50 4.55 -5.18 -6.12
N PRO A 51 5.90 -5.12 -6.27
CA PRO A 51 6.52 -3.88 -6.77
C PRO A 51 5.89 -3.44 -8.08
N ALA A 52 5.61 -2.16 -8.18
CA ALA A 52 4.93 -1.59 -9.36
C ALA A 52 5.87 -1.36 -10.55
N GLU A 53 7.10 -1.78 -10.46
CA GLU A 53 8.09 -1.63 -11.54
C GLU A 53 8.31 -2.91 -12.29
#